data_ee3080f8005ff6be53e671bae5b816bb
#
_entry.id   ee3080f8005ff6be53e671bae5b816bb
#
_cell.length_a   1.000
_cell.length_b   1.000
_cell.length_c   1.000
_cell.angle_alpha   90.00
_cell.angle_beta   90.00
_cell.angle_gamma   90.00
#
_symmetry.space_group_name_H-M   'P 1'
#
loop_
_entity.id
_entity.type
_entity.pdbx_description
1 polymer ?
#
loop_
_entity_poly.entity_id
_entity_poly.type
_entity_poly.pdbx_seq_one_letter_code
_entity_poly.pdbx_strand_id
1 'polypeptide(L)'
;MIQHSVFLRFKAATQAAEKQAIYDAIVALKEVVPGMIDVKYGPNVSPEGLNGGYLDGFVVTFEDETVRDYYLRHPDHIAAGERIVRATDGGLSGVLVFDMVV
;
A
#
# COMPACT_ATOMS: atom_id res chain seq x y z
N MET A 1 0.17 10.24 -15.14
CA MET A 1 0.54 9.15 -14.22
C MET A 1 -0.58 8.89 -13.22
N ILE A 2 -0.57 7.76 -12.60
CA ILE A 2 -1.49 7.42 -11.49
C ILE A 2 -0.69 7.38 -10.20
N GLN A 3 -1.16 8.08 -9.19
CA GLN A 3 -0.65 7.98 -7.83
C GLN A 3 -1.67 7.19 -7.00
N HIS A 4 -1.26 5.99 -6.60
CA HIS A 4 -2.09 5.01 -5.90
C HIS A 4 -1.65 5.01 -4.43
N SER A 5 -2.48 5.59 -3.57
CA SER A 5 -2.21 5.73 -2.14
C SER A 5 -3.00 4.69 -1.36
N VAL A 6 -2.33 3.99 -0.47
CA VAL A 6 -2.93 2.99 0.42
C VAL A 6 -2.61 3.36 1.86
N PHE A 7 -3.65 3.61 2.64
CA PHE A 7 -3.52 3.95 4.05
C PHE A 7 -3.96 2.76 4.91
N LEU A 8 -3.21 2.49 5.96
CA LEU A 8 -3.33 1.25 6.72
C LEU A 8 -3.54 1.53 8.21
N ARG A 9 -4.53 0.83 8.80
CA ARG A 9 -4.68 0.71 10.24
C ARG A 9 -4.20 -0.67 10.64
N PHE A 10 -2.91 -0.80 10.93
CA PHE A 10 -2.38 -2.06 11.42
C PHE A 10 -2.96 -2.42 12.78
N LYS A 11 -3.11 -3.71 13.05
CA LYS A 11 -3.39 -4.21 14.40
C LYS A 11 -2.31 -3.71 15.35
N ALA A 12 -2.68 -3.39 16.59
CA ALA A 12 -1.71 -2.92 17.59
C ALA A 12 -0.57 -3.91 17.81
N ALA A 13 -0.82 -5.21 17.66
CA ALA A 13 0.19 -6.25 17.81
C ALA A 13 1.13 -6.39 16.61
N THR A 14 0.88 -5.70 15.49
CA THR A 14 1.71 -5.81 14.30
C THR A 14 3.07 -5.16 14.56
N GLN A 15 4.12 -5.96 14.47
CA GLN A 15 5.48 -5.50 14.74
C GLN A 15 6.09 -4.78 13.54
N ALA A 16 7.09 -3.94 13.81
CA ALA A 16 7.79 -3.18 12.77
C ALA A 16 8.38 -4.08 11.67
N ALA A 17 8.87 -5.27 12.03
CA ALA A 17 9.42 -6.22 11.07
C ALA A 17 8.36 -6.73 10.09
N GLU A 18 7.11 -6.93 10.54
CA GLU A 18 6.01 -7.36 9.66
C GLU A 18 5.59 -6.22 8.74
N LYS A 19 5.49 -5.00 9.25
CA LYS A 19 5.20 -3.82 8.42
C LYS A 19 6.26 -3.67 7.32
N GLN A 20 7.53 -3.79 7.66
CA GLN A 20 8.62 -3.68 6.69
C GLN A 20 8.57 -4.79 5.64
N ALA A 21 8.26 -6.01 6.06
CA ALA A 21 8.13 -7.13 5.12
C ALA A 21 7.00 -6.91 4.11
N ILE A 22 5.89 -6.31 4.54
CA ILE A 22 4.78 -5.92 3.65
C ILE A 22 5.27 -4.87 2.64
N TYR A 23 5.95 -3.82 3.10
CA TYR A 23 6.48 -2.80 2.21
C TYR A 23 7.50 -3.35 1.22
N ASP A 24 8.37 -4.25 1.68
CA ASP A 24 9.35 -4.93 0.82
C ASP A 24 8.66 -5.74 -0.27
N ALA A 25 7.55 -6.41 0.05
CA ALA A 25 6.77 -7.16 -0.93
C ALA A 25 6.14 -6.23 -1.99
N ILE A 26 5.66 -5.05 -1.59
CA ILE A 26 5.13 -4.05 -2.53
C ILE A 26 6.26 -3.50 -3.42
N VAL A 27 7.40 -3.15 -2.84
CA VAL A 27 8.57 -2.66 -3.61
C VAL A 27 9.04 -3.70 -4.62
N ALA A 28 9.05 -4.97 -4.25
CA ALA A 28 9.48 -6.07 -5.13
C ALA A 28 8.60 -6.19 -6.39
N LEU A 29 7.37 -5.71 -6.35
CA LEU A 29 6.47 -5.72 -7.52
C LEU A 29 7.00 -4.88 -8.68
N LYS A 30 7.88 -3.92 -8.43
CA LYS A 30 8.54 -3.14 -9.50
C LYS A 30 9.29 -4.02 -10.49
N GLU A 31 9.80 -5.15 -10.04
CA GLU A 31 10.57 -6.08 -10.88
C GLU A 31 9.68 -6.86 -11.86
N VAL A 32 8.39 -6.98 -11.59
CA VAL A 32 7.46 -7.81 -12.35
C VAL A 32 6.30 -7.02 -12.97
N VAL A 33 6.21 -5.73 -12.69
CA VAL A 33 5.17 -4.83 -13.23
C VAL A 33 5.85 -3.71 -14.02
N PRO A 34 6.04 -3.89 -15.35
CA PRO A 34 6.58 -2.82 -16.19
C PRO A 34 5.69 -1.57 -16.13
N GLY A 35 6.30 -0.40 -15.94
CA GLY A 35 5.58 0.86 -15.80
C GLY A 35 5.24 1.24 -14.36
N MET A 36 5.53 0.40 -13.38
CA MET A 36 5.51 0.76 -11.96
C MET A 36 6.76 1.57 -11.67
N ILE A 37 6.58 2.88 -11.43
CA ILE A 37 7.68 3.84 -11.42
C ILE A 37 8.36 3.93 -10.06
N ASP A 38 7.55 4.03 -8.98
CA ASP A 38 8.08 4.30 -7.65
C ASP A 38 7.15 3.78 -6.57
N VAL A 39 7.73 3.48 -5.40
CA VAL A 39 7.01 3.13 -4.18
C VAL A 39 7.62 3.93 -3.03
N LYS A 40 6.77 4.65 -2.30
CA LYS A 40 7.15 5.33 -1.06
C LYS A 40 6.26 4.81 0.05
N TYR A 41 6.79 4.69 1.25
CA TYR A 41 6.04 4.19 2.39
C TYR A 41 6.57 4.77 3.69
N GLY A 42 5.75 4.72 4.72
CA GLY A 42 6.16 5.16 6.04
C GLY A 42 4.99 5.48 6.96
N PRO A 43 5.31 5.96 8.17
CA PRO A 43 4.29 6.36 9.13
C PRO A 43 3.67 7.69 8.75
N ASN A 44 2.43 7.91 9.22
CA ASN A 44 1.77 9.20 9.13
C ASN A 44 2.44 10.19 10.09
N VAL A 45 2.96 11.27 9.55
CA VAL A 45 3.66 12.31 10.33
C VAL A 45 2.88 13.64 10.40
N SER A 46 1.61 13.63 9.99
CA SER A 46 0.79 14.84 10.07
C SER A 46 0.54 15.24 11.52
N PRO A 47 0.76 16.52 11.87
CA PRO A 47 0.51 17.00 13.23
C PRO A 47 -0.96 17.34 13.51
N GLU A 48 -1.84 17.24 12.49
CA GLU A 48 -3.23 17.69 12.60
C GLU A 48 -4.14 16.74 13.41
N GLY A 49 -3.74 15.48 13.57
CA GLY A 49 -4.56 14.48 14.26
C GLY A 49 -5.78 14.03 13.47
N LEU A 50 -5.85 14.34 12.18
CA LEU A 50 -6.98 14.02 11.30
C LEU A 50 -6.71 12.76 10.49
N ASN A 51 -6.29 11.68 11.15
CA ASN A 51 -5.80 10.49 10.49
C ASN A 51 -6.78 9.32 10.42
N GLY A 52 -7.92 9.40 11.11
CA GLY A 52 -8.91 8.32 11.11
C GLY A 52 -8.37 6.97 11.63
N GLY A 53 -7.22 6.98 12.32
CA GLY A 53 -6.54 5.76 12.78
C GLY A 53 -5.59 5.17 11.74
N TYR A 54 -5.47 5.76 10.56
CA TYR A 54 -4.54 5.34 9.50
C TYR A 54 -3.17 5.92 9.78
N LEU A 55 -2.34 5.18 10.50
CA LEU A 55 -1.06 5.65 11.01
C LEU A 55 0.12 5.26 10.12
N ASP A 56 -0.12 4.48 9.09
CA ASP A 56 0.89 4.01 8.15
C ASP A 56 0.31 4.01 6.73
N GLY A 57 1.18 4.01 5.75
CA GLY A 57 0.73 3.95 4.38
C GLY A 57 1.86 3.81 3.37
N PHE A 58 1.48 3.60 2.14
CA PHE A 58 2.41 3.61 1.01
C PHE A 58 1.75 4.25 -0.21
N VAL A 59 2.58 4.75 -1.10
CA VAL A 59 2.16 5.37 -2.35
C VAL A 59 2.92 4.72 -3.50
N VAL A 60 2.17 4.21 -4.48
CA VAL A 60 2.74 3.65 -5.70
C VAL A 60 2.45 4.59 -6.85
N THR A 61 3.46 4.91 -7.64
CA THR A 61 3.31 5.69 -8.85
C THR A 61 3.37 4.77 -10.06
N PHE A 62 2.33 4.82 -10.89
CA PHE A 62 2.24 4.07 -12.14
C PHE A 62 2.28 5.02 -13.33
N GLU A 63 2.80 4.53 -14.44
CA GLU A 63 2.87 5.28 -15.70
C GLU A 63 1.48 5.69 -16.19
N ASP A 64 0.51 4.77 -16.08
CA ASP A 64 -0.88 4.99 -16.48
C ASP A 64 -1.84 4.01 -15.78
N GLU A 65 -3.13 4.13 -16.11
CA GLU A 65 -4.18 3.28 -15.54
C GLU A 65 -4.04 1.82 -15.96
N THR A 66 -3.56 1.55 -17.16
CA THR A 66 -3.37 0.18 -17.67
C THR A 66 -2.34 -0.56 -16.82
N VAL A 67 -1.26 0.11 -16.45
CA VAL A 67 -0.23 -0.46 -15.56
C VAL A 67 -0.80 -0.72 -14.18
N ARG A 68 -1.55 0.23 -13.63
CA ARG A 68 -2.21 0.03 -12.33
C ARG A 68 -3.14 -1.18 -12.36
N ASP A 69 -3.93 -1.33 -13.40
CA ASP A 69 -4.87 -2.46 -13.52
C ASP A 69 -4.12 -3.79 -13.62
N TYR A 70 -3.02 -3.83 -14.35
CA TYR A 70 -2.14 -5.00 -14.41
C TYR A 70 -1.58 -5.35 -13.01
N TYR A 71 -1.10 -4.35 -12.27
CA TYR A 71 -0.62 -4.49 -10.89
C TYR A 71 -1.70 -5.11 -10.00
N LEU A 72 -2.92 -4.60 -10.05
CA LEU A 72 -4.00 -5.06 -9.17
C LEU A 72 -4.33 -6.54 -9.35
N ARG A 73 -4.21 -7.08 -10.57
CA ARG A 73 -4.51 -8.49 -10.86
C ARG A 73 -3.29 -9.42 -10.84
N HIS A 74 -2.10 -8.86 -10.65
CA HIS A 74 -0.88 -9.67 -10.60
C HIS A 74 -0.90 -10.60 -9.38
N PRO A 75 -0.54 -11.90 -9.53
CA PRO A 75 -0.57 -12.84 -8.41
C PRO A 75 0.24 -12.40 -7.19
N ASP A 76 1.38 -11.75 -7.41
CA ASP A 76 2.24 -11.27 -6.32
C ASP A 76 1.61 -10.11 -5.57
N HIS A 77 0.83 -9.25 -6.26
CA HIS A 77 0.04 -8.20 -5.60
C HIS A 77 -1.08 -8.82 -4.77
N ILE A 78 -1.78 -9.82 -5.29
CA ILE A 78 -2.85 -10.51 -4.57
C ILE A 78 -2.30 -11.12 -3.28
N ALA A 79 -1.13 -11.77 -3.34
CA ALA A 79 -0.47 -12.34 -2.17
C ALA A 79 -0.09 -11.28 -1.14
N ALA A 80 0.46 -10.15 -1.59
CA ALA A 80 0.78 -9.02 -0.70
C ALA A 80 -0.48 -8.43 -0.07
N GLY A 81 -1.56 -8.32 -0.84
CA GLY A 81 -2.85 -7.82 -0.36
C GLY A 81 -3.45 -8.70 0.73
N GLU A 82 -3.37 -10.01 0.58
CA GLU A 82 -3.81 -10.96 1.61
C GLU A 82 -3.02 -10.78 2.91
N ARG A 83 -1.73 -10.57 2.80
CA ARG A 83 -0.85 -10.31 3.94
C ARG A 83 -1.22 -9.00 4.64
N ILE A 84 -1.51 -7.96 3.89
CA ILE A 84 -1.98 -6.66 4.41
C ILE A 84 -3.27 -6.86 5.19
N VAL A 85 -4.26 -7.55 4.61
CA VAL A 85 -5.56 -7.78 5.25
C VAL A 85 -5.42 -8.53 6.57
N ARG A 86 -4.51 -9.50 6.65
CA ARG A 86 -4.24 -10.23 7.90
C ARG A 86 -3.63 -9.35 8.98
N ALA A 87 -2.87 -8.32 8.60
CA ALA A 87 -2.16 -7.45 9.53
C ALA A 87 -2.96 -6.20 9.93
N THR A 88 -4.07 -5.90 9.25
CA THR A 88 -4.86 -4.70 9.50
C THR A 88 -6.03 -4.94 10.44
N ASP A 89 -6.35 -3.92 11.23
CA ASP A 89 -7.45 -3.93 12.16
C ASP A 89 -8.79 -3.95 11.40
N GLY A 90 -9.58 -4.99 11.63
CA GLY A 90 -10.83 -5.20 10.91
C GLY A 90 -10.66 -5.71 9.46
N GLY A 91 -9.47 -6.18 9.08
CA GLY A 91 -9.22 -6.68 7.73
C GLY A 91 -9.33 -5.56 6.70
N LEU A 92 -10.16 -5.74 5.67
CA LEU A 92 -10.35 -4.74 4.61
C LEU A 92 -10.85 -3.39 5.13
N SER A 93 -11.58 -3.35 6.23
CA SER A 93 -12.03 -2.07 6.82
C SER A 93 -10.87 -1.23 7.35
N GLY A 94 -9.70 -1.82 7.55
CA GLY A 94 -8.49 -1.13 7.95
C GLY A 94 -7.62 -0.68 6.77
N VAL A 95 -8.12 -0.79 5.54
CA VAL A 95 -7.39 -0.39 4.33
C VAL A 95 -8.20 0.67 3.58
N LEU A 96 -7.59 1.80 3.31
CA LEU A 96 -8.16 2.88 2.50
C LEU A 96 -7.31 3.10 1.26
N VAL A 97 -7.93 3.02 0.09
CA VAL A 97 -7.24 3.21 -1.19
C VAL A 97 -7.75 4.49 -1.85
N PHE A 98 -6.81 5.31 -2.30
CA PHE A 98 -7.10 6.57 -2.95
C PHE A 98 -6.18 6.76 -4.16
N ASP A 99 -6.76 6.86 -5.35
CA ASP A 99 -6.00 7.06 -6.58
C ASP A 99 -6.26 8.45 -7.16
N MET A 100 -5.18 9.07 -7.66
CA MET A 100 -5.26 10.32 -8.41
C MET A 100 -4.51 10.21 -9.72
N VAL A 101 -5.04 10.90 -10.73
CA VAL A 101 -4.28 11.22 -11.94
C VAL A 101 -3.40 12.44 -11.64
N VAL A 102 -2.13 12.33 -11.93
CA VAL A 102 -1.16 13.39 -11.68
C VAL A 102 -0.34 13.71 -12.94
#